data_cc1fcc47911b5672d45d56217decae4a
#
_entry.id   cc1fcc47911b5672d45d56217decae4a
#
_cell.length_a   1.000
_cell.length_b   1.000
_cell.length_c   1.000
_cell.angle_alpha   90.00
_cell.angle_beta   90.00
_cell.angle_gamma   90.00
#
_symmetry.space_group_name_H-M   'P 1'
#
loop_
_entity.id
_entity.type
_entity.pdbx_description
1 polymer ?
#
loop_
_entity_poly.entity_id
_entity_poly.type
_entity_poly.pdbx_seq_one_letter_code
_entity_poly.pdbx_strand_id
1 'polypeptide(L)'
;MIRRPPRSTRKESSAASDVYKRQDVLKYSGHEETFTDPLVDCKSCGLRFREDQIPDQCKGEELTEPRDFNMMFKTNVGPVTDDSSLAYLRPETAQQIYINFKNVLDSTSRSLPFGIAQIGKSFRNEITPRNFIFRVREFEQMELEFFVSPGDDDEWHKTWIDNRVNWWKEQGIPSDKLKLLTVTGDDLAHYSKSTVDIMYKFPHGEEELEGIANRTDFDLGSHTKNQNDLNISANVKDNKDSNTRLAIQDENNNWIVPYVIEPSAGVDRGVLAVINEAYTVEDLGNDKKRTVLKLKKHLAPIKAAVIPLKRNNDDLVKLTHSIKSSLQQYQIGRVVVENTGNIGKSYRKHDEIGTPLCITVDFDLSLIHISEPTRPLYI
;
A
#
# COMPACT_ATOMS: atom_id res chain seq x y z
N MET A 1 -38.21 12.83 -21.23
CA MET A 1 -37.98 11.41 -20.85
C MET A 1 -36.55 11.25 -20.47
N ILE A 2 -36.24 11.23 -19.18
CA ILE A 2 -34.85 10.99 -18.66
C ILE A 2 -34.59 9.49 -18.78
N ARG A 3 -33.72 9.10 -19.69
CA ARG A 3 -33.27 7.69 -19.79
C ARG A 3 -32.68 7.27 -18.46
N ARG A 4 -33.22 6.24 -17.84
CA ARG A 4 -32.59 5.59 -16.68
C ARG A 4 -31.16 5.20 -17.07
N PRO A 5 -30.15 5.47 -16.23
CA PRO A 5 -28.78 5.02 -16.49
C PRO A 5 -28.77 3.49 -16.67
N PRO A 6 -27.90 2.95 -17.53
CA PRO A 6 -27.84 1.52 -17.78
C PRO A 6 -27.52 0.76 -16.51
N ARG A 7 -27.97 -0.50 -16.42
CA ARG A 7 -27.79 -1.40 -15.27
C ARG A 7 -26.33 -1.63 -14.81
N SER A 8 -25.35 -0.99 -15.46
CA SER A 8 -23.94 -0.97 -15.04
C SER A 8 -23.68 -0.27 -13.71
N THR A 9 -24.63 0.55 -13.19
CA THR A 9 -24.55 1.14 -11.85
C THR A 9 -24.62 0.11 -10.71
N ARG A 10 -25.02 -1.13 -11.01
CA ARG A 10 -24.90 -2.24 -10.04
C ARG A 10 -23.45 -2.71 -9.82
N LYS A 11 -22.51 -2.34 -10.69
CA LYS A 11 -21.07 -2.64 -10.48
C LYS A 11 -20.43 -1.70 -9.47
N GLU A 12 -20.93 -0.48 -9.33
CA GLU A 12 -20.47 0.45 -8.29
C GLU A 12 -20.91 0.00 -6.89
N SER A 13 -22.08 -0.63 -6.77
CA SER A 13 -22.47 -1.25 -5.50
C SER A 13 -21.63 -2.49 -5.16
N SER A 14 -21.00 -3.15 -6.14
CA SER A 14 -20.07 -4.24 -5.87
C SER A 14 -18.71 -3.74 -5.36
N ALA A 15 -18.27 -2.56 -5.78
CA ALA A 15 -17.08 -1.91 -5.22
C ALA A 15 -17.29 -1.47 -3.76
N ALA A 16 -18.50 -1.00 -3.40
CA ALA A 16 -18.85 -0.72 -2.01
C ALA A 16 -18.91 -2.02 -1.16
N SER A 17 -19.43 -3.12 -1.71
CA SER A 17 -19.42 -4.43 -1.03
C SER A 17 -18.03 -5.05 -0.91
N ASP A 18 -17.02 -4.48 -1.57
CA ASP A 18 -15.64 -4.86 -1.42
C ASP A 18 -15.01 -4.34 -0.12
N VAL A 19 -15.46 -3.21 0.39
CA VAL A 19 -14.94 -2.58 1.62
C VAL A 19 -15.42 -3.29 2.88
N TYR A 20 -16.66 -3.78 2.93
CA TYR A 20 -17.16 -4.57 4.06
C TYR A 20 -17.43 -6.02 3.64
N LYS A 21 -17.13 -6.94 4.56
CA LYS A 21 -17.20 -8.39 4.35
C LYS A 21 -18.26 -9.01 5.23
N ARG A 22 -18.92 -10.02 4.68
CA ARG A 22 -19.75 -10.90 5.49
C ARG A 22 -18.88 -11.66 6.48
N GLN A 23 -19.46 -11.97 7.63
CA GLN A 23 -18.80 -12.69 8.72
C GLN A 23 -18.14 -14.00 8.22
N ASP A 24 -18.81 -14.76 7.37
CA ASP A 24 -18.33 -16.04 6.87
C ASP A 24 -16.92 -15.97 6.26
N VAL A 25 -16.63 -14.91 5.50
CA VAL A 25 -15.30 -14.72 4.86
C VAL A 25 -14.21 -14.64 5.92
N LEU A 26 -14.41 -13.80 6.95
CA LEU A 26 -13.40 -13.57 8.00
C LEU A 26 -13.36 -14.67 9.06
N LYS A 27 -14.43 -15.44 9.19
CA LYS A 27 -14.50 -16.65 10.02
C LYS A 27 -13.64 -17.77 9.43
N TYR A 28 -13.80 -18.06 8.13
CA TYR A 28 -13.05 -19.15 7.49
C TYR A 28 -11.59 -18.81 7.22
N SER A 29 -11.26 -17.53 7.01
CA SER A 29 -9.86 -17.08 6.95
C SER A 29 -9.17 -16.98 8.32
N GLY A 30 -9.89 -17.22 9.42
CA GLY A 30 -9.35 -17.19 10.78
C GLY A 30 -9.29 -15.81 11.43
N HIS A 31 -9.48 -14.71 10.69
CA HIS A 31 -9.38 -13.35 11.23
C HIS A 31 -10.30 -13.07 12.43
N GLU A 32 -11.47 -13.68 12.45
CA GLU A 32 -12.43 -13.46 13.55
C GLU A 32 -11.86 -13.92 14.90
N GLU A 33 -11.01 -14.94 14.91
CA GLU A 33 -10.44 -15.52 16.13
C GLU A 33 -9.02 -15.04 16.42
N THR A 34 -8.20 -14.81 15.39
CA THR A 34 -6.76 -14.57 15.56
C THR A 34 -6.33 -13.13 15.33
N PHE A 35 -7.18 -12.27 14.75
CA PHE A 35 -6.81 -10.89 14.46
C PHE A 35 -7.01 -10.01 15.70
N THR A 36 -6.19 -10.25 16.72
CA THR A 36 -6.28 -9.59 18.03
C THR A 36 -4.95 -8.98 18.44
N ASP A 37 -5.02 -7.89 19.20
CA ASP A 37 -3.88 -7.30 19.92
C ASP A 37 -4.10 -7.43 21.43
N PRO A 38 -3.06 -7.66 22.24
CA PRO A 38 -3.16 -7.67 23.69
C PRO A 38 -3.39 -6.26 24.23
N LEU A 39 -4.54 -6.03 24.85
CA LEU A 39 -4.96 -4.75 25.42
C LEU A 39 -4.78 -4.75 26.93
N VAL A 40 -4.14 -3.72 27.47
CA VAL A 40 -4.03 -3.44 28.91
C VAL A 40 -4.59 -2.06 29.23
N ASP A 41 -5.19 -1.91 30.41
CA ASP A 41 -5.60 -0.62 30.96
C ASP A 41 -4.64 -0.20 32.09
N CYS A 42 -4.18 1.05 32.08
CA CYS A 42 -3.44 1.62 33.21
C CYS A 42 -4.45 2.06 34.27
N LYS A 43 -4.37 1.48 35.48
CA LYS A 43 -5.29 1.79 36.58
C LYS A 43 -5.10 3.20 37.15
N SER A 44 -3.90 3.77 37.02
CA SER A 44 -3.58 5.11 37.50
C SER A 44 -4.14 6.23 36.61
N CYS A 45 -4.02 6.10 35.27
CA CYS A 45 -4.46 7.15 34.35
C CYS A 45 -5.75 6.82 33.55
N GLY A 46 -6.24 5.56 33.61
CA GLY A 46 -7.42 5.10 32.89
C GLY A 46 -7.25 4.96 31.38
N LEU A 47 -6.04 5.14 30.86
CA LEU A 47 -5.76 5.01 29.42
C LEU A 47 -5.50 3.54 29.06
N ARG A 48 -5.75 3.22 27.79
CA ARG A 48 -5.59 1.88 27.20
C ARG A 48 -4.41 1.84 26.27
N PHE A 49 -3.67 0.73 26.34
CA PHE A 49 -2.47 0.53 25.53
C PHE A 49 -2.43 -0.90 25.01
N ARG A 50 -1.71 -1.11 23.93
CA ARG A 50 -1.21 -2.41 23.56
C ARG A 50 -0.08 -2.78 24.53
N GLU A 51 -0.02 -4.02 24.98
CA GLU A 51 0.90 -4.48 26.04
C GLU A 51 2.38 -4.16 25.75
N ASP A 52 2.80 -4.31 24.49
CA ASP A 52 4.17 -4.01 24.06
C ASP A 52 4.45 -2.49 23.84
N GLN A 53 3.45 -1.62 24.06
CA GLN A 53 3.51 -0.19 23.73
C GLN A 53 3.08 0.72 24.88
N ILE A 54 3.42 0.34 26.11
CA ILE A 54 3.14 1.12 27.30
C ILE A 54 4.04 2.36 27.32
N PRO A 55 3.49 3.59 27.38
CA PRO A 55 4.28 4.80 27.48
C PRO A 55 5.12 4.85 28.76
N ASP A 56 6.28 5.53 28.69
CA ASP A 56 7.22 5.62 29.83
C ASP A 56 6.55 6.15 31.12
N GLN A 57 5.61 7.07 30.99
CA GLN A 57 4.83 7.62 32.11
C GLN A 57 3.94 6.61 32.83
N CYS A 58 3.63 5.47 32.17
CA CYS A 58 2.82 4.38 32.73
C CYS A 58 3.65 3.12 33.00
N LYS A 59 4.94 3.12 32.70
CA LYS A 59 5.83 2.02 33.06
C LYS A 59 6.01 1.96 34.57
N GLY A 60 5.72 0.80 35.14
CA GLY A 60 5.76 0.58 36.59
C GLY A 60 4.48 0.92 37.34
N GLU A 61 3.45 1.42 36.66
CA GLU A 61 2.12 1.59 37.22
C GLU A 61 1.34 0.27 37.20
N GLU A 62 0.29 0.20 38.02
CA GLU A 62 -0.58 -0.99 38.05
C GLU A 62 -1.40 -1.12 36.76
N LEU A 63 -1.15 -2.17 35.99
CA LEU A 63 -1.87 -2.49 34.77
C LEU A 63 -2.90 -3.60 35.04
N THR A 64 -3.91 -3.69 34.17
CA THR A 64 -4.81 -4.85 34.13
C THR A 64 -4.08 -6.04 33.49
N GLU A 65 -4.58 -7.26 33.73
CA GLU A 65 -4.17 -8.41 32.91
C GLU A 65 -4.45 -8.14 31.43
N PRO A 66 -3.57 -8.58 30.53
CA PRO A 66 -3.80 -8.47 29.09
C PRO A 66 -5.09 -9.21 28.69
N ARG A 67 -5.82 -8.60 27.77
CA ARG A 67 -7.00 -9.23 27.16
C ARG A 67 -7.01 -9.03 25.65
N ASP A 68 -7.48 -10.03 24.94
CA ASP A 68 -7.56 -9.97 23.47
C ASP A 68 -8.53 -8.86 23.03
N PHE A 69 -8.04 -7.99 22.16
CA PHE A 69 -8.83 -6.96 21.51
C PHE A 69 -8.84 -7.22 19.99
N ASN A 70 -10.00 -7.64 19.48
CA ASN A 70 -10.13 -7.86 18.05
C ASN A 70 -10.10 -6.53 17.28
N MET A 71 -9.17 -6.40 16.34
CA MET A 71 -8.93 -5.16 15.60
C MET A 71 -9.87 -4.94 14.41
N MET A 72 -10.85 -5.79 14.17
CA MET A 72 -11.82 -5.57 13.10
C MET A 72 -12.92 -4.60 13.51
N PHE A 73 -13.26 -3.66 12.64
CA PHE A 73 -14.46 -2.86 12.78
C PHE A 73 -15.71 -3.67 12.42
N LYS A 74 -16.66 -3.76 13.34
CA LYS A 74 -17.96 -4.43 13.16
C LYS A 74 -19.03 -3.42 12.77
N THR A 75 -19.94 -3.81 11.87
CA THR A 75 -21.12 -3.02 11.48
C THR A 75 -22.26 -3.96 11.12
N ASN A 76 -23.46 -3.41 10.93
CA ASN A 76 -24.61 -4.14 10.43
C ASN A 76 -25.04 -3.60 9.07
N VAL A 77 -25.40 -4.49 8.16
CA VAL A 77 -25.83 -4.15 6.80
C VAL A 77 -27.31 -4.44 6.64
N GLY A 78 -28.06 -3.43 6.23
CA GLY A 78 -29.53 -3.53 6.07
C GLY A 78 -30.31 -2.87 7.21
N PRO A 79 -31.65 -2.96 7.18
CA PRO A 79 -32.53 -2.23 8.09
C PRO A 79 -32.70 -2.91 9.47
N VAL A 80 -32.25 -4.16 9.62
CA VAL A 80 -32.39 -4.95 10.84
C VAL A 80 -31.01 -5.21 11.43
N THR A 81 -30.89 -5.08 12.75
CA THR A 81 -29.65 -5.38 13.47
C THR A 81 -29.79 -6.73 14.15
N ASP A 82 -29.28 -7.76 13.49
CA ASP A 82 -29.20 -9.13 13.99
C ASP A 82 -27.89 -9.79 13.54
N ASP A 83 -27.64 -11.02 13.97
CA ASP A 83 -26.41 -11.74 13.64
C ASP A 83 -26.26 -12.00 12.13
N SER A 84 -27.37 -12.09 11.39
CA SER A 84 -27.33 -12.31 9.94
C SER A 84 -26.92 -11.05 9.16
N SER A 85 -27.05 -9.89 9.78
CA SER A 85 -26.69 -8.58 9.21
C SER A 85 -25.26 -8.15 9.54
N LEU A 86 -24.55 -8.92 10.38
CA LEU A 86 -23.20 -8.60 10.81
C LEU A 86 -22.23 -8.59 9.63
N ALA A 87 -21.47 -7.50 9.54
CA ALA A 87 -20.40 -7.33 8.57
C ALA A 87 -19.19 -6.66 9.23
N TYR A 88 -18.03 -6.82 8.61
CA TYR A 88 -16.80 -6.21 9.06
C TYR A 88 -16.24 -5.30 7.97
N LEU A 89 -15.64 -4.18 8.33
CA LEU A 89 -14.73 -3.49 7.43
C LEU A 89 -13.50 -4.37 7.23
N ARG A 90 -13.06 -4.54 5.99
CA ARG A 90 -11.95 -5.45 5.67
C ARG A 90 -10.65 -4.99 6.34
N PRO A 91 -9.92 -5.87 7.06
CA PRO A 91 -8.64 -5.55 7.68
C PRO A 91 -7.47 -5.59 6.69
N GLU A 92 -7.68 -6.20 5.51
CA GLU A 92 -6.74 -6.37 4.40
C GLU A 92 -7.47 -6.49 3.07
N THR A 93 -6.77 -6.37 1.96
CA THR A 93 -7.35 -6.53 0.62
C THR A 93 -7.29 -7.96 0.08
N ALA A 94 -6.48 -8.82 0.67
CA ALA A 94 -6.18 -10.18 0.23
C ALA A 94 -7.42 -11.09 0.11
N GLN A 95 -8.29 -11.12 1.12
CA GLN A 95 -9.43 -12.05 1.15
C GLN A 95 -10.37 -11.87 -0.04
N GLN A 96 -10.50 -10.65 -0.57
CA GLN A 96 -11.30 -10.40 -1.77
C GLN A 96 -10.68 -11.02 -3.02
N ILE A 97 -9.37 -11.07 -3.09
CA ILE A 97 -8.63 -11.69 -4.20
C ILE A 97 -8.91 -13.20 -4.21
N TYR A 98 -8.84 -13.86 -3.04
CA TYR A 98 -9.07 -15.30 -2.94
C TYR A 98 -10.49 -15.72 -3.32
N ILE A 99 -11.52 -15.05 -2.78
CA ILE A 99 -12.91 -15.40 -3.14
C ILE A 99 -13.26 -15.05 -4.59
N ASN A 100 -12.48 -14.17 -5.23
CA ASN A 100 -12.65 -13.79 -6.64
C ASN A 100 -11.75 -14.60 -7.60
N PHE A 101 -10.89 -15.48 -7.07
CA PHE A 101 -9.92 -16.28 -7.83
C PHE A 101 -10.55 -17.00 -9.03
N LYS A 102 -11.67 -17.71 -8.81
CA LYS A 102 -12.37 -18.45 -9.86
C LYS A 102 -12.89 -17.54 -10.98
N ASN A 103 -13.42 -16.37 -10.64
CA ASN A 103 -13.90 -15.40 -11.64
C ASN A 103 -12.76 -14.89 -12.52
N VAL A 104 -11.57 -14.67 -11.93
CA VAL A 104 -10.38 -14.26 -12.68
C VAL A 104 -9.92 -15.37 -13.61
N LEU A 105 -9.83 -16.61 -13.14
CA LEU A 105 -9.50 -17.75 -13.98
C LEU A 105 -10.44 -17.89 -15.17
N ASP A 106 -11.76 -17.88 -14.92
CA ASP A 106 -12.77 -18.07 -15.95
C ASP A 106 -12.78 -16.96 -17.00
N SER A 107 -12.45 -15.74 -16.58
CA SER A 107 -12.46 -14.57 -17.48
C SER A 107 -11.15 -14.34 -18.24
N THR A 108 -10.03 -14.88 -17.76
CA THR A 108 -8.69 -14.58 -18.32
C THR A 108 -7.95 -15.80 -18.85
N SER A 109 -8.43 -17.01 -18.57
CA SER A 109 -7.81 -18.29 -18.97
C SER A 109 -6.31 -18.37 -18.59
N ARG A 110 -5.96 -17.95 -17.37
CA ARG A 110 -4.58 -17.99 -16.89
C ARG A 110 -4.17 -19.37 -16.44
N SER A 111 -2.88 -19.67 -16.61
CA SER A 111 -2.19 -20.82 -16.02
C SER A 111 -1.21 -20.34 -14.93
N LEU A 112 -0.83 -21.25 -14.00
CA LEU A 112 0.23 -20.96 -13.04
C LEU A 112 1.59 -20.81 -13.73
N PRO A 113 2.48 -19.93 -13.22
CA PRO A 113 2.20 -18.99 -12.14
C PRO A 113 1.55 -17.70 -12.66
N PHE A 114 0.69 -17.07 -11.85
CA PHE A 114 0.14 -15.75 -12.14
C PHE A 114 -0.21 -15.02 -10.85
N GLY A 115 -0.38 -13.69 -10.92
CA GLY A 115 -0.72 -12.87 -9.77
C GLY A 115 -1.96 -12.02 -9.98
N ILE A 116 -2.63 -11.70 -8.89
CA ILE A 116 -3.72 -10.72 -8.82
C ILE A 116 -3.30 -9.67 -7.79
N ALA A 117 -3.19 -8.42 -8.23
CA ALA A 117 -2.81 -7.31 -7.36
C ALA A 117 -3.99 -6.38 -7.11
N GLN A 118 -4.05 -5.82 -5.91
CA GLN A 118 -5.02 -4.80 -5.53
C GLN A 118 -4.36 -3.69 -4.74
N ILE A 119 -4.77 -2.45 -5.01
CA ILE A 119 -4.52 -1.29 -4.15
C ILE A 119 -5.87 -0.81 -3.66
N GLY A 120 -6.05 -0.72 -2.35
CA GLY A 120 -7.33 -0.33 -1.79
C GLY A 120 -7.30 -0.04 -0.29
N LYS A 121 -8.41 0.52 0.20
CA LYS A 121 -8.60 0.83 1.62
C LYS A 121 -8.68 -0.44 2.46
N SER A 122 -7.98 -0.41 3.59
CA SER A 122 -8.09 -1.39 4.67
C SER A 122 -8.32 -0.67 6.01
N PHE A 123 -8.89 -1.38 6.98
CA PHE A 123 -9.38 -0.80 8.22
C PHE A 123 -8.98 -1.68 9.39
N ARG A 124 -8.24 -1.09 10.34
CA ARG A 124 -7.85 -1.77 11.57
C ARG A 124 -8.19 -0.89 12.76
N ASN A 125 -8.97 -1.39 13.70
CA ASN A 125 -9.36 -0.67 14.90
C ASN A 125 -8.20 -0.57 15.89
N GLU A 126 -7.13 0.10 15.46
CA GLU A 126 -5.90 0.28 16.24
C GLU A 126 -6.22 0.84 17.62
N ILE A 127 -5.67 0.23 18.65
CA ILE A 127 -5.82 0.68 20.06
C ILE A 127 -5.28 2.11 20.16
N THR A 128 -4.06 2.35 19.66
CA THR A 128 -3.40 3.65 19.70
C THR A 128 -2.82 4.02 18.33
N PRO A 129 -3.56 4.77 17.49
CA PRO A 129 -2.97 5.39 16.29
C PRO A 129 -1.81 6.30 16.65
N ARG A 130 -0.72 6.28 15.84
CA ARG A 130 0.50 7.06 16.14
C ARG A 130 1.39 7.25 14.92
N ASN A 131 2.40 8.09 15.07
CA ASN A 131 3.45 8.32 14.06
C ASN A 131 2.90 8.78 12.72
N PHE A 132 1.99 9.78 12.76
CA PHE A 132 1.36 10.39 11.57
C PHE A 132 0.65 9.33 10.73
N ILE A 133 1.04 9.11 9.47
CA ILE A 133 0.41 8.14 8.55
C ILE A 133 0.97 6.71 8.71
N PHE A 134 1.88 6.46 9.66
CA PHE A 134 2.50 5.15 9.84
C PHE A 134 1.54 4.13 10.43
N ARG A 135 0.78 4.50 11.49
CA ARG A 135 -0.22 3.64 12.15
C ARG A 135 -1.53 4.37 12.34
N VAL A 136 -2.45 4.10 11.45
CA VAL A 136 -3.77 4.73 11.37
C VAL A 136 -4.87 3.67 11.24
N ARG A 137 -6.11 4.03 11.54
CA ARG A 137 -7.26 3.10 11.49
C ARG A 137 -7.80 2.84 10.09
N GLU A 138 -7.57 3.77 9.18
CA GLU A 138 -7.92 3.67 7.75
C GLU A 138 -6.67 3.98 6.94
N PHE A 139 -6.25 3.08 6.07
CA PHE A 139 -5.05 3.21 5.25
C PHE A 139 -5.25 2.57 3.89
N GLU A 140 -4.37 2.88 2.95
CA GLU A 140 -4.30 2.17 1.68
C GLU A 140 -3.23 1.08 1.74
N GLN A 141 -3.61 -0.11 1.29
CA GLN A 141 -2.76 -1.28 1.21
C GLN A 141 -2.58 -1.68 -0.25
N MET A 142 -1.37 -2.07 -0.62
CA MET A 142 -1.07 -2.70 -1.90
C MET A 142 -0.64 -4.14 -1.63
N GLU A 143 -1.37 -5.08 -2.19
CA GLU A 143 -1.17 -6.52 -2.04
C GLU A 143 -1.14 -7.19 -3.40
N LEU A 144 -0.30 -8.19 -3.51
CA LEU A 144 -0.22 -9.09 -4.65
C LEU A 144 -0.33 -10.51 -4.13
N GLU A 145 -1.34 -11.24 -4.60
CA GLU A 145 -1.47 -12.67 -4.38
C GLU A 145 -0.92 -13.39 -5.60
N PHE A 146 0.26 -13.97 -5.46
CA PHE A 146 0.95 -14.66 -6.53
C PHE A 146 0.77 -16.17 -6.38
N PHE A 147 -0.01 -16.75 -7.28
CA PHE A 147 -0.41 -18.15 -7.28
C PHE A 147 0.62 -19.01 -8.00
N VAL A 148 1.09 -20.05 -7.33
CA VAL A 148 2.13 -20.96 -7.81
C VAL A 148 1.72 -22.43 -7.63
N SER A 149 2.41 -23.34 -8.31
CA SER A 149 2.21 -24.78 -8.09
C SER A 149 2.71 -25.18 -6.70
N PRO A 150 2.02 -26.10 -6.00
CA PRO A 150 2.55 -26.67 -4.77
C PRO A 150 3.95 -27.28 -4.99
N GLY A 151 4.90 -26.89 -4.13
CA GLY A 151 6.30 -27.30 -4.21
C GLY A 151 7.24 -26.29 -4.87
N ASP A 152 6.71 -25.29 -5.60
CA ASP A 152 7.51 -24.21 -6.20
C ASP A 152 7.55 -22.98 -5.26
N ASP A 153 6.84 -23.04 -4.16
CA ASP A 153 6.56 -21.89 -3.28
C ASP A 153 7.81 -21.30 -2.64
N ASP A 154 8.78 -22.12 -2.22
CA ASP A 154 10.01 -21.62 -1.57
C ASP A 154 10.91 -20.85 -2.56
N GLU A 155 10.98 -21.28 -3.83
CA GLU A 155 11.73 -20.56 -4.87
C GLU A 155 11.05 -19.26 -5.24
N TRP A 156 9.71 -19.26 -5.38
CA TRP A 156 8.95 -18.05 -5.65
C TRP A 156 8.95 -17.07 -4.48
N HIS A 157 8.91 -17.55 -3.23
CA HIS A 157 9.03 -16.70 -2.06
C HIS A 157 10.35 -15.92 -2.07
N LYS A 158 11.48 -16.63 -2.29
CA LYS A 158 12.79 -15.99 -2.44
C LYS A 158 12.82 -15.00 -3.60
N THR A 159 12.26 -15.37 -4.74
CA THR A 159 12.20 -14.51 -5.93
C THR A 159 11.44 -13.21 -5.64
N TRP A 160 10.31 -13.29 -4.92
CA TRP A 160 9.55 -12.11 -4.57
C TRP A 160 10.25 -11.23 -3.54
N ILE A 161 10.95 -11.80 -2.56
CA ILE A 161 11.78 -11.03 -1.62
C ILE A 161 12.81 -10.19 -2.39
N ASP A 162 13.57 -10.80 -3.29
CA ASP A 162 14.57 -10.11 -4.09
C ASP A 162 13.96 -9.02 -4.99
N ASN A 163 12.84 -9.32 -5.64
CA ASN A 163 12.11 -8.38 -6.49
C ASN A 163 11.60 -7.17 -5.69
N ARG A 164 11.04 -7.39 -4.49
CA ARG A 164 10.50 -6.30 -3.68
C ARG A 164 11.59 -5.41 -3.11
N VAL A 165 12.70 -5.99 -2.65
CA VAL A 165 13.87 -5.21 -2.23
C VAL A 165 14.39 -4.34 -3.37
N ASN A 166 14.50 -4.89 -4.59
CA ASN A 166 14.93 -4.12 -5.75
C ASN A 166 13.92 -3.03 -6.13
N TRP A 167 12.64 -3.33 -6.06
CA TRP A 167 11.59 -2.33 -6.31
C TRP A 167 11.70 -1.13 -5.36
N TRP A 168 11.91 -1.35 -4.05
CA TRP A 168 12.10 -0.25 -3.09
C TRP A 168 13.35 0.59 -3.39
N LYS A 169 14.44 -0.03 -3.85
CA LYS A 169 15.63 0.69 -4.31
C LYS A 169 15.32 1.59 -5.52
N GLU A 170 14.52 1.11 -6.44
CA GLU A 170 14.07 1.89 -7.60
C GLU A 170 13.19 3.07 -7.17
N GLN A 171 12.40 2.93 -6.08
CA GLN A 171 11.65 4.04 -5.50
C GLN A 171 12.55 5.06 -4.78
N GLY A 172 13.81 4.77 -4.59
CA GLY A 172 14.80 5.69 -4.03
C GLY A 172 15.21 5.40 -2.60
N ILE A 173 14.86 4.25 -2.05
CA ILE A 173 15.30 3.83 -0.72
C ILE A 173 16.66 3.13 -0.86
N PRO A 174 17.74 3.64 -0.24
CA PRO A 174 19.07 3.02 -0.33
C PRO A 174 19.10 1.61 0.29
N SER A 175 19.92 0.71 -0.27
CA SER A 175 19.99 -0.68 0.19
C SER A 175 20.50 -0.84 1.62
N ASP A 176 21.32 0.07 2.11
CA ASP A 176 21.81 0.10 3.49
C ASP A 176 20.75 0.54 4.52
N LYS A 177 19.60 1.02 4.05
CA LYS A 177 18.44 1.38 4.87
C LYS A 177 17.40 0.27 4.95
N LEU A 178 17.53 -0.77 4.11
CA LEU A 178 16.64 -1.91 4.08
C LEU A 178 17.30 -3.10 4.77
N LYS A 179 16.58 -3.77 5.66
CA LYS A 179 17.00 -5.00 6.29
C LYS A 179 15.92 -6.06 6.10
N LEU A 180 16.35 -7.30 5.98
CA LEU A 180 15.45 -8.45 5.95
C LEU A 180 15.36 -9.06 7.33
N LEU A 181 14.14 -9.21 7.84
CA LEU A 181 13.83 -9.88 9.10
C LEU A 181 12.99 -11.12 8.77
N THR A 182 13.54 -12.29 9.07
CA THR A 182 12.74 -13.53 8.99
C THR A 182 11.88 -13.64 10.25
N VAL A 183 10.57 -13.68 10.04
CA VAL A 183 9.59 -13.86 11.12
C VAL A 183 9.57 -15.33 11.54
N THR A 184 9.64 -15.61 12.85
CA THR A 184 9.74 -16.97 13.38
C THR A 184 8.91 -17.14 14.66
N GLY A 185 8.57 -18.39 14.97
CA GLY A 185 7.88 -18.73 16.22
C GLY A 185 6.46 -18.18 16.29
N ASP A 186 6.10 -17.64 17.44
CA ASP A 186 4.72 -17.17 17.73
C ASP A 186 4.36 -15.89 16.99
N ASP A 187 5.33 -15.18 16.40
CA ASP A 187 5.09 -14.00 15.59
C ASP A 187 4.65 -14.36 14.15
N LEU A 188 4.82 -15.62 13.74
CA LEU A 188 4.41 -16.07 12.42
C LEU A 188 2.88 -16.16 12.34
N ALA A 189 2.29 -15.52 11.33
CA ALA A 189 0.84 -15.58 11.14
C ALA A 189 0.36 -17.02 10.91
N HIS A 190 -0.83 -17.35 11.43
CA HIS A 190 -1.41 -18.70 11.41
C HIS A 190 -1.56 -19.32 10.01
N TYR A 191 -1.61 -18.48 8.99
CA TYR A 191 -1.73 -18.89 7.58
C TYR A 191 -0.36 -19.04 6.88
N SER A 192 0.73 -18.64 7.52
CA SER A 192 2.03 -18.54 6.84
C SER A 192 2.95 -19.72 7.19
N LYS A 193 3.56 -20.29 6.15
CA LYS A 193 4.68 -21.23 6.28
C LYS A 193 5.97 -20.49 6.61
N SER A 194 6.16 -19.31 6.02
CA SER A 194 7.33 -18.46 6.22
C SER A 194 7.00 -17.02 5.84
N THR A 195 7.55 -16.06 6.57
CA THR A 195 7.39 -14.63 6.27
C THR A 195 8.75 -13.95 6.41
N VAL A 196 9.04 -13.04 5.49
CA VAL A 196 10.19 -12.14 5.57
C VAL A 196 9.71 -10.71 5.47
N ASP A 197 10.04 -9.91 6.48
CA ASP A 197 9.74 -8.49 6.50
C ASP A 197 10.91 -7.68 5.97
N ILE A 198 10.62 -6.74 5.08
CA ILE A 198 11.54 -5.68 4.69
C ILE A 198 11.40 -4.56 5.70
N MET A 199 12.38 -4.43 6.58
CA MET A 199 12.45 -3.39 7.60
C MET A 199 13.07 -2.13 7.02
N TYR A 200 12.57 -0.97 7.45
CA TYR A 200 13.13 0.33 7.10
C TYR A 200 13.26 1.21 8.34
N LYS A 201 14.32 2.02 8.39
CA LYS A 201 14.57 2.95 9.48
C LYS A 201 13.78 4.25 9.29
N PHE A 202 12.55 4.27 9.80
CA PHE A 202 11.72 5.48 9.89
C PHE A 202 12.27 6.50 10.89
N PRO A 203 11.81 7.76 10.89
CA PRO A 203 12.23 8.75 11.89
C PRO A 203 11.95 8.35 13.34
N HIS A 204 10.96 7.49 13.58
CA HIS A 204 10.57 7.02 14.92
C HIS A 204 11.13 5.64 15.29
N GLY A 205 11.89 5.00 14.42
CA GLY A 205 12.51 3.70 14.70
C GLY A 205 12.59 2.79 13.47
N GLU A 206 13.17 1.61 13.66
CA GLU A 206 13.19 0.55 12.66
C GLU A 206 11.86 -0.20 12.74
N GLU A 207 11.10 -0.20 11.64
CA GLU A 207 9.77 -0.80 11.57
C GLU A 207 9.58 -1.46 10.20
N GLU A 208 8.60 -2.34 10.10
CA GLU A 208 8.20 -3.01 8.88
C GLU A 208 7.72 -2.03 7.81
N LEU A 209 8.29 -2.14 6.59
CA LEU A 209 7.86 -1.44 5.40
C LEU A 209 6.95 -2.31 4.51
N GLU A 210 7.31 -3.60 4.37
CA GLU A 210 6.59 -4.58 3.57
C GLU A 210 6.83 -5.98 4.12
N GLY A 211 5.78 -6.80 4.19
CA GLY A 211 5.87 -8.22 4.48
C GLY A 211 5.77 -9.06 3.22
N ILE A 212 6.54 -10.14 3.12
CA ILE A 212 6.40 -11.14 2.05
C ILE A 212 6.14 -12.50 2.71
N ALA A 213 4.92 -13.01 2.58
CA ALA A 213 4.48 -14.25 3.19
C ALA A 213 4.34 -15.39 2.17
N ASN A 214 4.76 -16.59 2.54
CA ASN A 214 4.37 -17.82 1.89
C ASN A 214 3.15 -18.39 2.64
N ARG A 215 1.97 -18.19 2.08
CA ARG A 215 0.67 -18.55 2.68
C ARG A 215 0.23 -19.98 2.34
N THR A 216 1.02 -20.71 1.58
CA THR A 216 0.68 -22.04 1.07
C THR A 216 -0.69 -22.09 0.37
N ASP A 217 -1.45 -23.16 0.55
CA ASP A 217 -2.83 -23.32 0.07
C ASP A 217 -3.88 -22.89 1.11
N PHE A 218 -3.48 -22.22 2.19
CA PHE A 218 -4.36 -21.89 3.32
C PHE A 218 -5.63 -21.14 2.89
N ASP A 219 -5.47 -20.01 2.19
CA ASP A 219 -6.61 -19.13 1.89
C ASP A 219 -7.55 -19.73 0.85
N LEU A 220 -7.03 -20.24 -0.26
CA LEU A 220 -7.86 -20.91 -1.25
C LEU A 220 -8.48 -22.19 -0.68
N GLY A 221 -7.73 -22.93 0.15
CA GLY A 221 -8.21 -24.10 0.88
C GLY A 221 -9.33 -23.76 1.87
N SER A 222 -9.23 -22.65 2.58
CA SER A 222 -10.25 -22.18 3.53
C SER A 222 -11.57 -21.79 2.85
N HIS A 223 -11.50 -21.25 1.64
CA HIS A 223 -12.66 -20.74 0.91
C HIS A 223 -13.22 -21.67 -0.16
N THR A 224 -12.58 -22.80 -0.43
CA THR A 224 -13.04 -23.74 -1.47
C THR A 224 -14.16 -24.65 -0.98
N LYS A 225 -15.08 -25.02 -1.89
CA LYS A 225 -16.03 -26.11 -1.62
C LYS A 225 -15.38 -27.49 -1.76
N ASN A 226 -15.97 -28.47 -1.12
CA ASN A 226 -15.54 -29.87 -1.22
C ASN A 226 -14.05 -30.06 -0.88
N GLN A 227 -13.63 -29.47 0.23
CA GLN A 227 -12.23 -29.52 0.70
C GLN A 227 -11.68 -30.95 0.77
N ASN A 228 -12.51 -31.91 1.16
CA ASN A 228 -12.12 -33.34 1.28
C ASN A 228 -11.77 -34.00 -0.06
N ASP A 229 -12.20 -33.41 -1.19
CA ASP A 229 -11.87 -33.90 -2.53
C ASP A 229 -10.52 -33.33 -3.05
N LEU A 230 -9.88 -32.48 -2.24
CA LEU A 230 -8.68 -31.76 -2.60
C LEU A 230 -7.56 -32.08 -1.61
N ASN A 231 -6.34 -32.19 -2.12
CA ASN A 231 -5.16 -32.42 -1.27
C ASN A 231 -4.68 -31.05 -0.72
N ILE A 232 -5.38 -30.54 0.32
CA ILE A 232 -5.02 -29.29 1.01
C ILE A 232 -4.00 -29.61 2.10
N SER A 233 -2.85 -28.95 2.08
CA SER A 233 -1.76 -29.16 3.02
C SER A 233 -1.91 -28.35 4.30
N ALA A 234 -2.51 -27.16 4.19
CA ALA A 234 -2.72 -26.28 5.33
C ALA A 234 -3.85 -26.81 6.25
N ASN A 235 -3.75 -26.46 7.53
CA ASN A 235 -4.82 -26.74 8.48
C ASN A 235 -5.95 -25.72 8.33
N VAL A 236 -7.02 -26.09 7.63
CA VAL A 236 -8.17 -25.23 7.32
C VAL A 236 -9.42 -25.70 8.05
N LYS A 237 -10.32 -24.75 8.39
CA LYS A 237 -11.64 -25.07 8.94
C LYS A 237 -12.54 -25.68 7.88
N ASP A 238 -13.37 -26.68 8.27
CA ASP A 238 -14.40 -27.27 7.40
C ASP A 238 -15.40 -26.19 6.96
N ASN A 239 -15.38 -25.83 5.68
CA ASN A 239 -16.23 -24.79 5.09
C ASN A 239 -17.39 -25.39 4.30
N LYS A 240 -18.54 -25.52 4.97
CA LYS A 240 -19.79 -26.03 4.37
C LYS A 240 -20.58 -24.96 3.62
N ASP A 241 -20.22 -23.69 3.78
CA ASP A 241 -20.93 -22.55 3.21
C ASP A 241 -20.39 -22.17 1.83
N SER A 242 -19.22 -22.68 1.46
CA SER A 242 -18.64 -22.43 0.13
C SER A 242 -19.35 -23.20 -0.98
N ASN A 243 -19.68 -22.49 -2.04
CA ASN A 243 -20.29 -23.05 -3.24
C ASN A 243 -19.35 -23.08 -4.47
N THR A 244 -18.13 -22.58 -4.33
CA THR A 244 -17.16 -22.40 -5.42
C THR A 244 -15.92 -23.24 -5.18
N ARG A 245 -15.46 -23.98 -6.19
CA ARG A 245 -14.17 -24.69 -6.15
C ARG A 245 -13.06 -23.73 -6.52
N LEU A 246 -12.14 -23.47 -5.58
CA LEU A 246 -10.96 -22.61 -5.73
C LEU A 246 -9.71 -23.46 -5.99
N ALA A 247 -9.74 -24.22 -7.05
CA ALA A 247 -8.65 -25.10 -7.48
C ALA A 247 -8.54 -25.06 -9.01
N ILE A 248 -7.41 -25.46 -9.54
CA ILE A 248 -7.14 -25.60 -10.97
C ILE A 248 -6.79 -27.05 -11.30
N GLN A 249 -6.85 -27.42 -12.56
CA GLN A 249 -6.34 -28.72 -13.02
C GLN A 249 -4.89 -28.57 -13.47
N ASP A 250 -4.06 -29.51 -13.04
CA ASP A 250 -2.71 -29.68 -13.54
C ASP A 250 -2.70 -30.33 -14.95
N GLU A 251 -1.53 -30.53 -15.51
CA GLU A 251 -1.36 -31.17 -16.83
C GLU A 251 -1.89 -32.62 -16.88
N ASN A 252 -2.04 -33.28 -15.73
CA ASN A 252 -2.55 -34.61 -15.58
C ASN A 252 -4.06 -34.66 -15.27
N ASN A 253 -4.75 -33.51 -15.33
CA ASN A 253 -6.16 -33.32 -14.94
C ASN A 253 -6.44 -33.55 -13.45
N ASN A 254 -5.45 -33.52 -12.56
CA ASN A 254 -5.68 -33.56 -11.13
C ASN A 254 -6.05 -32.17 -10.62
N TRP A 255 -6.98 -32.07 -9.69
CA TRP A 255 -7.31 -30.83 -9.03
C TRP A 255 -6.24 -30.50 -7.99
N ILE A 256 -5.63 -29.33 -8.13
CA ILE A 256 -4.66 -28.76 -7.18
C ILE A 256 -5.15 -27.41 -6.65
N VAL A 257 -4.92 -27.15 -5.38
CA VAL A 257 -5.11 -25.84 -4.76
C VAL A 257 -3.77 -25.10 -4.86
N PRO A 258 -3.68 -24.00 -5.61
CA PRO A 258 -2.43 -23.24 -5.72
C PRO A 258 -1.92 -22.75 -4.37
N TYR A 259 -0.60 -22.69 -4.25
CA TYR A 259 0.05 -22.00 -3.14
C TYR A 259 0.13 -20.50 -3.45
N VAL A 260 0.23 -19.69 -2.41
CA VAL A 260 0.19 -18.22 -2.53
C VAL A 260 1.43 -17.61 -1.93
N ILE A 261 2.07 -16.72 -2.69
CA ILE A 261 3.11 -15.81 -2.19
C ILE A 261 2.52 -14.40 -2.18
N GLU A 262 2.55 -13.77 -1.02
CA GLU A 262 1.92 -12.47 -0.78
C GLU A 262 2.96 -11.40 -0.41
N PRO A 263 3.39 -10.55 -1.33
CA PRO A 263 3.95 -9.24 -1.00
C PRO A 263 2.84 -8.27 -0.61
N SER A 264 2.94 -7.71 0.61
CA SER A 264 1.95 -6.79 1.19
C SER A 264 2.59 -5.58 1.82
N ALA A 265 2.22 -4.37 1.38
CA ALA A 265 2.75 -3.13 1.92
C ALA A 265 1.67 -2.06 2.10
N GLY A 266 1.79 -1.27 3.16
CA GLY A 266 0.99 -0.06 3.34
C GLY A 266 1.47 1.06 2.40
N VAL A 267 0.60 1.57 1.54
CA VAL A 267 0.94 2.67 0.61
C VAL A 267 1.39 3.90 1.39
N ASP A 268 0.69 4.24 2.48
CA ASP A 268 1.02 5.39 3.33
C ASP A 268 2.40 5.25 3.97
N ARG A 269 2.78 4.04 4.43
CA ARG A 269 4.14 3.76 4.94
C ARG A 269 5.18 3.92 3.84
N GLY A 270 4.90 3.41 2.64
CA GLY A 270 5.77 3.56 1.48
C GLY A 270 5.99 5.03 1.10
N VAL A 271 4.92 5.84 1.08
CA VAL A 271 5.01 7.29 0.85
C VAL A 271 5.87 7.96 1.93
N LEU A 272 5.66 7.62 3.20
CA LEU A 272 6.46 8.15 4.30
C LEU A 272 7.95 7.81 4.16
N ALA A 273 8.28 6.56 3.83
CA ALA A 273 9.66 6.13 3.61
C ALA A 273 10.33 6.86 2.45
N VAL A 274 9.64 6.96 1.30
CA VAL A 274 10.15 7.67 0.11
C VAL A 274 10.35 9.15 0.38
N ILE A 275 9.42 9.82 1.06
CA ILE A 275 9.57 11.24 1.43
C ILE A 275 10.73 11.42 2.41
N ASN A 276 10.87 10.52 3.39
CA ASN A 276 11.96 10.58 4.37
C ASN A 276 13.35 10.50 3.69
N GLU A 277 13.52 9.63 2.71
CA GLU A 277 14.79 9.54 1.96
C GLU A 277 15.00 10.71 1.00
N ALA A 278 13.93 11.22 0.39
CA ALA A 278 14.01 12.33 -0.56
C ALA A 278 14.23 13.69 0.13
N TYR A 279 13.83 13.85 1.41
CA TYR A 279 13.92 15.11 2.12
C TYR A 279 15.38 15.49 2.42
N THR A 280 15.79 16.63 1.91
CA THR A 280 17.16 17.13 2.05
C THR A 280 17.13 18.62 2.43
N VAL A 281 17.95 19.00 3.40
CA VAL A 281 18.22 20.41 3.70
C VAL A 281 19.64 20.72 3.25
N GLU A 282 19.76 21.56 2.22
CA GLU A 282 21.03 22.00 1.66
C GLU A 282 21.46 23.30 2.33
N ASP A 283 22.72 23.36 2.77
CA ASP A 283 23.33 24.59 3.29
C ASP A 283 23.88 25.40 2.09
N LEU A 284 23.40 26.63 1.95
CA LEU A 284 23.82 27.57 0.90
C LEU A 284 24.90 28.55 1.36
N GLY A 285 25.39 28.40 2.59
CA GLY A 285 26.29 29.36 3.21
C GLY A 285 25.56 30.61 3.75
N ASN A 286 26.25 31.39 4.58
CA ASN A 286 25.71 32.63 5.20
C ASN A 286 24.35 32.41 5.92
N ASP A 287 24.23 31.32 6.68
CA ASP A 287 23.01 30.87 7.41
C ASP A 287 21.76 30.67 6.53
N LYS A 288 21.93 30.59 5.21
CA LYS A 288 20.84 30.29 4.29
C LYS A 288 20.73 28.79 4.06
N LYS A 289 19.53 28.27 4.21
CA LYS A 289 19.20 26.87 3.95
C LYS A 289 18.15 26.74 2.86
N ARG A 290 18.21 25.64 2.12
CA ARG A 290 17.22 25.28 1.11
C ARG A 290 16.70 23.87 1.38
N THR A 291 15.38 23.73 1.46
CA THR A 291 14.73 22.42 1.49
C THR A 291 14.52 21.93 0.07
N VAL A 292 14.93 20.71 -0.18
CA VAL A 292 14.77 20.03 -1.49
C VAL A 292 14.20 18.64 -1.26
N LEU A 293 13.18 18.27 -2.01
CA LEU A 293 12.63 16.94 -2.03
C LEU A 293 13.20 16.19 -3.25
N LYS A 294 14.22 15.35 -3.03
CA LYS A 294 14.96 14.63 -4.10
C LYS A 294 14.26 13.32 -4.51
N LEU A 295 13.01 13.44 -4.97
CA LEU A 295 12.26 12.30 -5.46
C LEU A 295 12.86 11.70 -6.74
N LYS A 296 12.71 10.39 -6.92
CA LYS A 296 12.91 9.77 -8.24
C LYS A 296 11.95 10.39 -9.26
N LYS A 297 12.41 10.61 -10.49
CA LYS A 297 11.65 11.34 -11.52
C LYS A 297 10.25 10.76 -11.77
N HIS A 298 10.10 9.44 -11.69
CA HIS A 298 8.81 8.76 -11.88
C HIS A 298 7.85 8.98 -10.71
N LEU A 299 8.32 9.26 -9.49
CA LEU A 299 7.49 9.53 -8.31
C LEU A 299 7.08 11.00 -8.18
N ALA A 300 7.79 11.92 -8.84
CA ALA A 300 7.49 13.34 -8.74
C ALA A 300 6.04 13.65 -9.19
N PRO A 301 5.21 14.32 -8.35
CA PRO A 301 3.82 14.62 -8.70
C PRO A 301 3.69 15.64 -9.84
N ILE A 302 4.68 16.53 -10.00
CA ILE A 302 4.82 17.45 -11.11
C ILE A 302 6.12 17.11 -11.85
N LYS A 303 6.03 16.79 -13.13
CA LYS A 303 7.17 16.35 -13.94
C LYS A 303 8.01 17.51 -14.47
N ALA A 304 7.35 18.60 -14.79
CA ALA A 304 8.01 19.82 -15.24
C ALA A 304 7.24 21.08 -14.85
N ALA A 305 7.96 22.14 -14.56
CA ALA A 305 7.41 23.48 -14.37
C ALA A 305 7.97 24.42 -15.45
N VAL A 306 7.11 25.11 -16.18
CA VAL A 306 7.51 26.12 -17.16
C VAL A 306 7.27 27.49 -16.56
N ILE A 307 8.32 28.30 -16.46
CA ILE A 307 8.39 29.54 -15.67
C ILE A 307 8.75 30.70 -16.57
N PRO A 308 7.90 31.72 -16.78
CA PRO A 308 8.30 32.91 -17.50
C PRO A 308 9.25 33.76 -16.65
N LEU A 309 10.34 34.25 -17.22
CA LEU A 309 11.29 35.11 -16.51
C LEU A 309 10.61 36.38 -15.95
N LYS A 310 9.67 36.93 -16.71
CA LYS A 310 8.80 38.03 -16.27
C LYS A 310 7.32 37.68 -16.47
N ARG A 311 6.60 37.63 -15.34
CA ARG A 311 5.15 37.33 -15.31
C ARG A 311 4.25 38.35 -15.99
N ASN A 312 4.72 39.60 -16.15
CA ASN A 312 3.98 40.74 -16.72
C ASN A 312 4.27 40.94 -18.23
N ASN A 313 4.97 39.99 -18.85
CA ASN A 313 5.22 40.03 -20.30
C ASN A 313 4.32 38.97 -20.97
N ASP A 314 3.34 39.44 -21.73
CA ASP A 314 2.32 38.60 -22.35
C ASP A 314 2.91 37.59 -23.35
N ASP A 315 3.98 37.93 -24.06
CA ASP A 315 4.61 37.07 -25.05
C ASP A 315 5.36 35.89 -24.38
N LEU A 316 6.10 36.20 -23.28
CA LEU A 316 6.73 35.17 -22.48
C LEU A 316 5.68 34.21 -21.86
N VAL A 317 4.58 34.78 -21.36
CA VAL A 317 3.49 33.96 -20.78
C VAL A 317 2.83 33.10 -21.84
N LYS A 318 2.53 33.62 -23.01
CA LYS A 318 1.98 32.84 -24.14
C LYS A 318 2.93 31.70 -24.56
N LEU A 319 4.24 31.99 -24.69
CA LEU A 319 5.23 30.97 -25.05
C LEU A 319 5.35 29.91 -23.95
N THR A 320 5.30 30.30 -22.67
CA THR A 320 5.26 29.38 -21.53
C THR A 320 4.10 28.38 -21.64
N HIS A 321 2.90 28.86 -21.99
CA HIS A 321 1.73 28.00 -22.19
C HIS A 321 1.88 27.09 -23.42
N SER A 322 2.49 27.59 -24.51
CA SER A 322 2.76 26.78 -25.70
C SER A 322 3.73 25.64 -25.38
N ILE A 323 4.84 25.92 -24.69
CA ILE A 323 5.82 24.92 -24.25
C ILE A 323 5.14 23.87 -23.34
N LYS A 324 4.33 24.30 -22.35
CA LYS A 324 3.55 23.38 -21.53
C LYS A 324 2.70 22.44 -22.39
N SER A 325 1.95 23.00 -23.36
CA SER A 325 1.05 22.21 -24.23
C SER A 325 1.85 21.21 -25.08
N SER A 326 3.01 21.60 -25.62
CA SER A 326 3.90 20.70 -26.36
C SER A 326 4.42 19.56 -25.48
N LEU A 327 4.87 19.86 -24.26
CA LEU A 327 5.33 18.84 -23.32
C LEU A 327 4.23 17.86 -22.91
N GLN A 328 3.00 18.32 -22.78
CA GLN A 328 1.86 17.44 -22.47
C GLN A 328 1.55 16.43 -23.58
N GLN A 329 1.85 16.75 -24.85
CA GLN A 329 1.67 15.82 -25.98
C GLN A 329 2.59 14.58 -25.87
N TYR A 330 3.74 14.71 -25.21
CA TYR A 330 4.65 13.58 -24.96
C TYR A 330 4.21 12.69 -23.78
N GLN A 331 3.08 12.97 -23.15
CA GLN A 331 2.52 12.19 -22.03
C GLN A 331 3.49 11.97 -20.87
N ILE A 332 4.42 12.89 -20.64
CA ILE A 332 5.42 12.81 -19.55
C ILE A 332 4.82 12.89 -18.15
N GLY A 333 3.53 13.16 -18.03
CA GLY A 333 2.80 13.38 -16.79
C GLY A 333 2.44 14.85 -16.58
N ARG A 334 2.22 15.24 -15.32
CA ARG A 334 1.74 16.60 -15.00
C ARG A 334 2.81 17.66 -15.26
N VAL A 335 2.51 18.61 -16.15
CA VAL A 335 3.29 19.82 -16.43
C VAL A 335 2.51 21.05 -15.98
N VAL A 336 3.15 21.97 -15.28
CA VAL A 336 2.52 23.19 -14.78
C VAL A 336 3.18 24.44 -15.36
N VAL A 337 2.42 25.52 -15.46
CA VAL A 337 2.96 26.89 -15.62
C VAL A 337 3.03 27.52 -14.23
N GLU A 338 4.20 27.99 -13.84
CA GLU A 338 4.38 28.69 -12.57
C GLU A 338 4.61 30.19 -12.83
N ASN A 339 3.56 30.98 -12.61
CA ASN A 339 3.53 32.42 -12.91
C ASN A 339 3.13 33.25 -11.70
N THR A 340 3.24 32.72 -10.47
CA THR A 340 2.69 33.37 -9.26
C THR A 340 3.72 34.20 -8.47
N GLY A 341 5.01 33.96 -8.72
CA GLY A 341 6.09 34.60 -7.96
C GLY A 341 7.18 35.23 -8.83
N ASN A 342 8.26 35.68 -8.18
CA ASN A 342 9.51 35.89 -8.87
C ASN A 342 10.19 34.57 -9.14
N ILE A 343 11.13 34.54 -10.08
CA ILE A 343 11.79 33.33 -10.54
C ILE A 343 12.43 32.54 -9.40
N GLY A 344 13.15 33.17 -8.49
CA GLY A 344 13.79 32.48 -7.36
C GLY A 344 12.79 31.85 -6.39
N LYS A 345 11.61 32.44 -6.17
CA LYS A 345 10.54 31.87 -5.37
C LYS A 345 9.90 30.66 -6.09
N SER A 346 9.72 30.79 -7.40
CA SER A 346 9.17 29.67 -8.21
C SER A 346 10.10 28.47 -8.20
N TYR A 347 11.40 28.65 -8.37
CA TYR A 347 12.37 27.56 -8.25
C TYR A 347 12.34 26.91 -6.87
N ARG A 348 12.37 27.68 -5.79
CA ARG A 348 12.33 27.15 -4.42
C ARG A 348 11.08 26.31 -4.18
N LYS A 349 9.91 26.79 -4.62
CA LYS A 349 8.66 26.03 -4.53
C LYS A 349 8.77 24.65 -5.22
N HIS A 350 9.38 24.62 -6.41
CA HIS A 350 9.54 23.38 -7.17
C HIS A 350 10.62 22.45 -6.60
N ASP A 351 11.66 23.00 -5.97
CA ASP A 351 12.63 22.23 -5.19
C ASP A 351 11.94 21.55 -3.98
N GLU A 352 11.10 22.30 -3.24
CA GLU A 352 10.38 21.80 -2.05
C GLU A 352 9.37 20.69 -2.34
N ILE A 353 8.78 20.65 -3.56
CA ILE A 353 7.81 19.62 -3.97
C ILE A 353 8.41 18.54 -4.87
N GLY A 354 9.73 18.57 -5.10
CA GLY A 354 10.43 17.53 -5.85
C GLY A 354 10.18 17.52 -7.35
N THR A 355 9.92 18.68 -7.97
CA THR A 355 9.76 18.78 -9.43
C THR A 355 11.11 18.58 -10.12
N PRO A 356 11.32 17.55 -10.96
CA PRO A 356 12.63 17.24 -11.52
C PRO A 356 13.12 18.20 -12.59
N LEU A 357 12.22 18.93 -13.25
CA LEU A 357 12.59 19.85 -14.33
C LEU A 357 11.90 21.20 -14.14
N CYS A 358 12.70 22.27 -14.18
CA CYS A 358 12.22 23.65 -14.28
C CYS A 358 12.74 24.25 -15.60
N ILE A 359 11.84 24.79 -16.39
CA ILE A 359 12.14 25.38 -17.71
C ILE A 359 11.85 26.88 -17.60
N THR A 360 12.87 27.70 -17.67
CA THR A 360 12.71 29.16 -17.67
C THR A 360 12.63 29.67 -19.11
N VAL A 361 11.61 30.46 -19.38
CA VAL A 361 11.40 31.14 -20.68
C VAL A 361 11.89 32.56 -20.56
N ASP A 362 12.99 32.87 -21.28
CA ASP A 362 13.66 34.17 -21.27
C ASP A 362 13.24 35.05 -22.46
N PHE A 363 13.65 36.33 -22.44
CA PHE A 363 13.42 37.33 -23.51
C PHE A 363 14.11 36.95 -24.82
N ASP A 364 15.28 36.34 -24.74
CA ASP A 364 15.87 35.69 -25.90
C ASP A 364 15.13 34.39 -26.17
N LEU A 365 14.14 34.46 -27.03
CA LEU A 365 13.25 33.31 -27.36
C LEU A 365 14.00 32.12 -27.97
N SER A 366 15.29 32.28 -28.26
CA SER A 366 16.20 31.20 -28.68
C SER A 366 16.83 30.44 -27.49
N LEU A 367 16.73 30.98 -26.27
CA LEU A 367 17.33 30.42 -25.06
C LEU A 367 16.27 29.90 -24.09
N ILE A 368 16.13 28.58 -24.03
CA ILE A 368 15.36 27.89 -23.00
C ILE A 368 16.34 27.32 -21.98
N HIS A 369 16.33 27.83 -20.75
CA HIS A 369 17.15 27.30 -19.67
C HIS A 369 16.40 26.15 -18.99
N ILE A 370 16.91 24.92 -19.16
CA ILE A 370 16.44 23.75 -18.47
C ILE A 370 17.33 23.51 -17.26
N SER A 371 16.70 23.31 -16.14
CA SER A 371 17.42 23.09 -14.94
C SER A 371 16.82 21.98 -14.05
N GLU A 372 17.70 21.17 -13.42
CA GLU A 372 17.38 20.10 -12.46
C GLU A 372 17.62 20.56 -11.00
N PRO A 373 16.99 19.96 -9.97
CA PRO A 373 17.10 20.42 -8.58
C PRO A 373 18.50 20.40 -7.97
N THR A 374 19.45 19.67 -8.58
CA THR A 374 20.80 19.44 -8.04
C THR A 374 21.86 20.42 -8.52
N ARG A 375 21.49 21.65 -8.87
CA ARG A 375 22.36 22.60 -9.56
C ARG A 375 23.43 23.29 -8.76
N PRO A 376 24.55 23.64 -9.43
CA PRO A 376 25.46 24.67 -8.94
C PRO A 376 24.73 26.02 -8.89
N LEU A 377 25.02 26.76 -7.83
CA LEU A 377 24.46 28.09 -7.49
C LEU A 377 24.92 29.24 -8.42
N TYR A 378 25.16 28.99 -9.68
CA TYR A 378 25.58 30.06 -10.60
C TYR A 378 24.39 30.48 -11.48
N ILE A 379 23.71 31.51 -11.06
CA ILE A 379 23.02 32.49 -11.87
C ILE A 379 23.55 33.86 -11.48
#